data_a7e8d4ec5789cc2a49f986dcc4bf42c9
#
_entry.id   a7e8d4ec5789cc2a49f986dcc4bf42c9
#
_cell.length_a   1.000
_cell.length_b   1.000
_cell.length_c   1.000
_cell.angle_alpha   90.00
_cell.angle_beta   90.00
_cell.angle_gamma   90.00
#
_symmetry.space_group_name_H-M   'P 1'
#
loop_
_entity.id
_entity.type
_entity.pdbx_description
1 polymer ?
#
loop_
_entity_poly.entity_id
_entity_poly.type
_entity_poly.pdbx_seq_one_letter_code
_entity_poly.pdbx_strand_id
1 'polypeptide(L)'
;FSGGALVTVIVNSSFMKFFTDVIGISPALYGLVFLIFSIWNGINDPIIGYWADKQPYRTGKGKYLPLIRWAITVIGIPVIMLLFTSPGWNDVVTVIFLLIFMVIYEGGQTLLNVSFMAFTVNTFLSTKERTQVTMIGSYLNMLPAFLGGMIPIWFFTGDFSRMQLIGVFTGAILLGLFLTWIGQFSVREDETFYHALQVTSGL
;
A
#
# COMPACT_ATOMS: atom_id res chain seq x y z
N PHE A 1 1.16 -2.97 9.67
CA PHE A 1 -0.19 -2.78 9.10
C PHE A 1 -0.68 -1.35 9.28
N SER A 2 -0.62 -0.81 10.47
CA SER A 2 -1.08 0.56 10.78
C SER A 2 -0.45 1.64 9.90
N GLY A 3 0.84 1.49 9.53
CA GLY A 3 1.51 2.43 8.64
C GLY A 3 0.98 2.40 7.20
N GLY A 4 0.69 1.20 6.67
CA GLY A 4 0.05 1.04 5.36
C GLY A 4 -1.34 1.68 5.31
N ALA A 5 -2.14 1.54 6.39
CA ALA A 5 -3.44 2.18 6.49
C ALA A 5 -3.35 3.72 6.41
N LEU A 6 -2.32 4.32 7.05
CA LEU A 6 -2.08 5.76 6.94
C LEU A 6 -1.86 6.20 5.48
N VAL A 7 -0.98 5.50 4.77
CA VAL A 7 -0.68 5.81 3.36
C VAL A 7 -1.93 5.66 2.49
N THR A 8 -2.67 4.56 2.65
CA THR A 8 -3.89 4.29 1.89
C THR A 8 -4.95 5.37 2.11
N VAL A 9 -5.16 5.80 3.35
CA VAL A 9 -6.15 6.85 3.65
C VAL A 9 -5.72 8.19 3.06
N ILE A 10 -4.44 8.56 3.14
CA ILE A 10 -3.92 9.78 2.53
C ILE A 10 -4.15 9.77 1.02
N VAL A 11 -3.81 8.67 0.34
CA VAL A 11 -4.01 8.53 -1.11
C VAL A 11 -5.49 8.67 -1.47
N ASN A 12 -6.36 7.91 -0.82
CA ASN A 12 -7.79 7.89 -1.14
C ASN A 12 -8.51 9.20 -0.82
N SER A 13 -8.09 9.92 0.23
CA SER A 13 -8.77 11.16 0.66
C SER A 13 -8.23 12.42 0.00
N SER A 14 -6.98 12.41 -0.49
CA SER A 14 -6.28 13.63 -0.85
C SER A 14 -5.92 13.74 -2.32
N PHE A 15 -5.68 12.61 -3.01
CA PHE A 15 -5.11 12.65 -4.36
C PHE A 15 -6.04 13.28 -5.38
N MET A 16 -7.35 13.00 -5.32
CA MET A 16 -8.29 13.66 -6.21
C MET A 16 -8.16 15.18 -6.09
N LYS A 17 -8.25 15.69 -4.86
CA LYS A 17 -8.19 17.13 -4.59
C LYS A 17 -6.80 17.72 -4.92
N PHE A 18 -5.73 16.99 -4.62
CA PHE A 18 -4.38 17.43 -4.99
C PHE A 18 -4.22 17.58 -6.51
N PHE A 19 -4.68 16.61 -7.29
CA PHE A 19 -4.56 16.66 -8.75
C PHE A 19 -5.52 17.66 -9.40
N THR A 20 -6.74 17.85 -8.88
CA THR A 20 -7.69 18.83 -9.43
C THR A 20 -7.41 20.25 -8.98
N ASP A 21 -7.18 20.49 -7.70
CA ASP A 21 -7.10 21.84 -7.13
C ASP A 21 -5.68 22.40 -7.12
N VAL A 22 -4.65 21.54 -6.95
CA VAL A 22 -3.25 21.99 -6.84
C VAL A 22 -2.51 21.83 -8.17
N ILE A 23 -2.70 20.71 -8.87
CA ILE A 23 -2.07 20.45 -10.17
C ILE A 23 -2.87 21.07 -11.31
N GLY A 24 -4.21 21.09 -11.21
CA GLY A 24 -5.12 21.76 -12.13
C GLY A 24 -5.63 20.87 -13.28
N ILE A 25 -5.53 19.52 -13.19
CA ILE A 25 -6.17 18.66 -14.19
C ILE A 25 -7.69 18.67 -14.00
N SER A 26 -8.43 18.54 -15.11
CA SER A 26 -9.89 18.50 -15.04
C SER A 26 -10.38 17.28 -14.24
N PRO A 27 -11.48 17.40 -13.46
CA PRO A 27 -12.07 16.27 -12.76
C PRO A 27 -12.48 15.11 -13.70
N ALA A 28 -12.81 15.42 -14.96
CA ALA A 28 -13.13 14.42 -15.97
C ALA A 28 -11.89 13.57 -16.33
N LEU A 29 -10.73 14.19 -16.51
CA LEU A 29 -9.48 13.48 -16.78
C LEU A 29 -9.04 12.64 -15.58
N TYR A 30 -9.16 13.16 -14.36
CA TYR A 30 -8.91 12.38 -13.16
C TYR A 30 -9.86 11.18 -13.05
N GLY A 31 -11.14 11.38 -13.34
CA GLY A 31 -12.14 10.31 -13.38
C GLY A 31 -11.82 9.21 -14.41
N LEU A 32 -11.30 9.60 -15.60
CA LEU A 32 -10.83 8.64 -16.60
C LEU A 32 -9.67 7.79 -16.09
N VAL A 33 -8.68 8.42 -15.46
CA VAL A 33 -7.54 7.71 -14.84
C VAL A 33 -8.04 6.74 -13.79
N PHE A 34 -8.97 7.17 -12.93
CA PHE A 34 -9.52 6.34 -11.87
C PHE A 34 -10.34 5.16 -12.41
N LEU A 35 -11.03 5.34 -13.53
CA LEU A 35 -11.75 4.26 -14.22
C LEU A 35 -10.78 3.18 -14.73
N ILE A 36 -9.70 3.59 -15.41
CA ILE A 36 -8.69 2.66 -15.92
C ILE A 36 -7.98 1.95 -14.73
N PHE A 37 -7.65 2.70 -13.70
CA PHE A 37 -7.10 2.17 -12.47
C PHE A 37 -8.01 1.13 -11.80
N SER A 38 -9.32 1.37 -11.75
CA SER A 38 -10.30 0.44 -11.17
C SER A 38 -10.39 -0.88 -11.95
N ILE A 39 -10.29 -0.83 -13.29
CA ILE A 39 -10.20 -2.03 -14.12
C ILE A 39 -8.93 -2.80 -13.82
N TRP A 40 -7.80 -2.10 -13.72
CA TRP A 40 -6.52 -2.71 -13.33
C TRP A 40 -6.60 -3.38 -11.96
N ASN A 41 -7.19 -2.74 -10.96
CA ASN A 41 -7.37 -3.29 -9.62
C ASN A 41 -8.10 -4.64 -9.65
N GLY A 42 -9.17 -4.76 -10.42
CA GLY A 42 -9.90 -6.02 -10.57
C GLY A 42 -9.09 -7.17 -11.21
N ILE A 43 -8.09 -6.85 -12.05
CA ILE A 43 -7.27 -7.83 -12.77
C ILE A 43 -5.97 -8.16 -11.97
N ASN A 44 -5.45 -7.20 -11.27
CA ASN A 44 -4.18 -7.24 -10.58
C ASN A 44 -4.14 -8.28 -9.43
N ASP A 45 -5.21 -8.39 -8.65
CA ASP A 45 -5.27 -9.28 -7.49
C ASP A 45 -4.97 -10.75 -7.82
N PRO A 46 -5.62 -11.41 -8.79
CA PRO A 46 -5.31 -12.79 -9.14
C PRO A 46 -3.91 -12.96 -9.74
N ILE A 47 -3.41 -11.98 -10.49
CA ILE A 47 -2.08 -12.05 -11.12
C ILE A 47 -0.99 -12.00 -10.05
N ILE A 48 -1.06 -11.02 -9.15
CA ILE A 48 -0.05 -10.86 -8.08
C ILE A 48 -0.18 -11.96 -7.05
N GLY A 49 -1.40 -12.41 -6.71
CA GLY A 49 -1.61 -13.55 -5.83
C GLY A 49 -0.95 -14.81 -6.36
N TYR A 50 -1.21 -15.16 -7.61
CA TYR A 50 -0.59 -16.30 -8.26
C TYR A 50 0.94 -16.19 -8.32
N TRP A 51 1.47 -15.02 -8.62
CA TRP A 51 2.91 -14.79 -8.64
C TRP A 51 3.53 -14.93 -7.23
N ALA A 52 2.89 -14.37 -6.20
CA ALA A 52 3.35 -14.48 -4.82
C ALA A 52 3.35 -15.94 -4.32
N ASP A 53 2.34 -16.71 -4.69
CA ASP A 53 2.24 -18.12 -4.31
C ASP A 53 3.30 -19.00 -4.99
N LYS A 54 3.81 -18.59 -6.13
CA LYS A 54 4.91 -19.31 -6.81
C LYS A 54 6.31 -19.02 -6.26
N GLN A 55 6.46 -18.01 -5.38
CA GLN A 55 7.77 -17.69 -4.83
C GLN A 55 8.27 -18.82 -3.92
N PRO A 56 9.55 -19.20 -4.04
CA PRO A 56 10.11 -20.27 -3.21
C PRO A 56 10.27 -19.80 -1.77
N TYR A 57 10.08 -20.72 -0.83
CA TYR A 57 10.50 -20.51 0.55
C TYR A 57 12.04 -20.43 0.62
N ARG A 58 12.55 -19.45 1.35
CA ARG A 58 13.99 -19.26 1.58
C ARG A 58 14.32 -19.49 3.04
N THR A 59 15.14 -20.50 3.33
CA THR A 59 15.59 -20.85 4.68
C THR A 59 16.10 -19.61 5.43
N GLY A 60 15.60 -19.37 6.63
CA GLY A 60 15.94 -18.22 7.48
C GLY A 60 15.37 -16.87 7.04
N LYS A 61 14.70 -16.77 5.87
CA LYS A 61 14.09 -15.53 5.36
C LYS A 61 12.58 -15.61 5.21
N GLY A 62 12.04 -16.84 5.11
CA GLY A 62 10.64 -17.08 4.82
C GLY A 62 10.26 -16.92 3.35
N LYS A 63 8.97 -16.99 3.07
CA LYS A 63 8.37 -16.79 1.74
C LYS A 63 7.69 -15.45 1.63
N TYR A 64 6.78 -15.13 2.54
CA TYR A 64 5.92 -13.96 2.47
C TYR A 64 6.54 -12.70 3.10
N LEU A 65 7.38 -12.82 4.14
CA LEU A 65 8.04 -11.67 4.75
C LEU A 65 8.92 -10.87 3.77
N PRO A 66 9.74 -11.50 2.90
CA PRO A 66 10.46 -10.76 1.87
C PRO A 66 9.54 -10.03 0.89
N LEU A 67 8.39 -10.63 0.51
CA LEU A 67 7.42 -10.01 -0.38
C LEU A 67 6.76 -8.78 0.28
N ILE A 68 6.41 -8.88 1.57
CA ILE A 68 5.87 -7.76 2.35
C ILE A 68 6.87 -6.59 2.38
N ARG A 69 8.16 -6.88 2.60
CA ARG A 69 9.22 -5.84 2.59
C ARG A 69 9.36 -5.17 1.22
N TRP A 70 9.31 -5.93 0.16
CA TRP A 70 9.31 -5.41 -1.21
C TRP A 70 8.08 -4.55 -1.49
N ALA A 71 6.91 -5.00 -1.09
CA ALA A 71 5.65 -4.30 -1.27
C ALA A 71 5.68 -2.90 -0.66
N ILE A 72 6.28 -2.72 0.53
CA ILE A 72 6.39 -1.41 1.18
C ILE A 72 7.16 -0.42 0.31
N THR A 73 8.26 -0.86 -0.29
CA THR A 73 9.07 -0.02 -1.20
C THR A 73 8.27 0.33 -2.45
N VAL A 74 7.58 -0.66 -3.03
CA VAL A 74 6.75 -0.49 -4.23
C VAL A 74 5.55 0.43 -3.97
N ILE A 75 5.02 0.49 -2.75
CA ILE A 75 3.97 1.43 -2.34
C ILE A 75 4.53 2.84 -2.19
N GLY A 76 5.66 2.99 -1.52
CA GLY A 76 6.17 4.30 -1.09
C GLY A 76 6.70 5.16 -2.23
N ILE A 77 7.50 4.58 -3.11
CA ILE A 77 8.13 5.33 -4.20
C ILE A 77 7.10 5.99 -5.12
N PRO A 78 6.10 5.26 -5.66
CA PRO A 78 5.09 5.86 -6.54
C PRO A 78 4.30 6.99 -5.88
N VAL A 79 3.89 6.80 -4.63
CA VAL A 79 3.09 7.81 -3.93
C VAL A 79 3.88 9.11 -3.72
N ILE A 80 5.16 9.00 -3.36
CA ILE A 80 6.04 10.16 -3.23
C ILE A 80 6.25 10.81 -4.60
N MET A 81 6.51 10.04 -5.66
CA MET A 81 6.69 10.57 -7.01
C MET A 81 5.47 11.35 -7.49
N LEU A 82 4.25 10.88 -7.20
CA LEU A 82 3.02 11.57 -7.56
C LEU A 82 2.89 12.97 -6.93
N LEU A 83 3.42 13.18 -5.74
CA LEU A 83 3.40 14.50 -5.08
C LEU A 83 4.31 15.52 -5.78
N PHE A 84 5.32 15.08 -6.52
CA PHE A 84 6.22 15.96 -7.27
C PHE A 84 5.72 16.34 -8.66
N THR A 85 4.51 15.90 -9.06
CA THR A 85 3.88 16.34 -10.31
C THR A 85 3.80 17.87 -10.39
N SER A 86 4.19 18.46 -11.54
CA SER A 86 4.21 19.92 -11.71
C SER A 86 2.92 20.44 -12.35
N PRO A 87 2.32 21.54 -11.86
CA PRO A 87 1.17 22.19 -12.49
C PRO A 87 1.43 22.72 -13.91
N GLY A 88 2.69 22.88 -14.29
CA GLY A 88 3.06 23.33 -15.65
C GLY A 88 3.16 22.22 -16.68
N TRP A 89 2.89 20.98 -16.32
CA TRP A 89 2.91 19.86 -17.25
C TRP A 89 1.66 19.85 -18.14
N ASN A 90 1.82 19.34 -19.36
CA ASN A 90 0.69 19.08 -20.24
C ASN A 90 -0.22 17.99 -19.61
N ASP A 91 -1.54 18.13 -19.79
CA ASP A 91 -2.55 17.22 -19.24
C ASP A 91 -2.28 15.75 -19.61
N VAL A 92 -1.87 15.49 -20.85
CA VAL A 92 -1.57 14.13 -21.33
C VAL A 92 -0.38 13.53 -20.55
N VAL A 93 0.67 14.31 -20.33
CA VAL A 93 1.85 13.89 -19.57
C VAL A 93 1.45 13.62 -18.12
N THR A 94 0.67 14.52 -17.52
CA THR A 94 0.18 14.37 -16.15
C THR A 94 -0.69 13.12 -15.97
N VAL A 95 -1.60 12.87 -16.91
CA VAL A 95 -2.50 11.69 -16.90
C VAL A 95 -1.70 10.40 -17.05
N ILE A 96 -0.74 10.32 -17.97
CA ILE A 96 0.11 9.15 -18.16
C ILE A 96 0.96 8.90 -16.91
N PHE A 97 1.56 9.94 -16.35
CA PHE A 97 2.37 9.85 -15.15
C PHE A 97 1.53 9.36 -13.95
N LEU A 98 0.37 9.98 -13.74
CA LEU A 98 -0.57 9.57 -12.70
C LEU A 98 -0.98 8.10 -12.85
N LEU A 99 -1.35 7.68 -14.06
CA LEU A 99 -1.78 6.31 -14.33
C LEU A 99 -0.68 5.29 -14.04
N ILE A 100 0.55 5.54 -14.54
CA ILE A 100 1.69 4.63 -14.33
C ILE A 100 1.95 4.43 -12.83
N PHE A 101 2.08 5.53 -12.08
CA PHE A 101 2.40 5.44 -10.66
C PHE A 101 1.26 4.90 -9.80
N MET A 102 0.01 5.17 -10.16
CA MET A 102 -1.16 4.58 -9.50
C MET A 102 -1.21 3.05 -9.71
N VAL A 103 -0.92 2.57 -10.92
CA VAL A 103 -0.85 1.13 -11.24
C VAL A 103 0.27 0.45 -10.44
N ILE A 104 1.45 1.06 -10.34
CA ILE A 104 2.57 0.52 -9.54
C ILE A 104 2.21 0.51 -8.05
N TYR A 105 1.63 1.59 -7.55
CA TYR A 105 1.16 1.70 -6.17
C TYR A 105 0.18 0.58 -5.82
N GLU A 106 -0.83 0.36 -6.67
CA GLU A 106 -1.84 -0.69 -6.46
C GLU A 106 -1.23 -2.09 -6.48
N GLY A 107 -0.31 -2.35 -7.40
CA GLY A 107 0.44 -3.60 -7.41
C GLY A 107 1.20 -3.85 -6.09
N GLY A 108 1.76 -2.81 -5.50
CA GLY A 108 2.37 -2.87 -4.18
C GLY A 108 1.36 -3.15 -3.06
N GLN A 109 0.20 -2.50 -3.09
CA GLN A 109 -0.89 -2.71 -2.12
C GLN A 109 -1.43 -4.15 -2.18
N THR A 110 -1.70 -4.64 -3.37
CA THR A 110 -2.13 -6.03 -3.58
C THR A 110 -1.09 -7.02 -3.07
N LEU A 111 0.20 -6.81 -3.42
CA LEU A 111 1.29 -7.66 -2.95
C LEU A 111 1.39 -7.68 -1.43
N LEU A 112 1.24 -6.51 -0.78
CA LEU A 112 1.23 -6.39 0.67
C LEU A 112 0.07 -7.18 1.29
N ASN A 113 -1.14 -6.97 0.78
CA ASN A 113 -2.36 -7.56 1.32
C ASN A 113 -2.37 -9.09 1.15
N VAL A 114 -2.10 -9.59 -0.05
CA VAL A 114 -2.06 -11.02 -0.35
C VAL A 114 -0.98 -11.73 0.47
N SER A 115 0.23 -11.18 0.50
CA SER A 115 1.34 -11.76 1.26
C SER A 115 1.07 -11.75 2.77
N PHE A 116 0.45 -10.70 3.29
CA PHE A 116 0.10 -10.63 4.71
C PHE A 116 -1.04 -11.59 5.07
N MET A 117 -2.07 -11.73 4.25
CA MET A 117 -3.13 -12.70 4.48
C MET A 117 -2.58 -14.12 4.48
N ALA A 118 -1.75 -14.47 3.50
CA ALA A 118 -1.12 -15.79 3.43
C ALA A 118 -0.18 -16.03 4.62
N PHE A 119 0.63 -15.05 5.01
CA PHE A 119 1.46 -15.10 6.20
C PHE A 119 0.62 -15.36 7.47
N THR A 120 -0.48 -14.63 7.65
CA THR A 120 -1.37 -14.77 8.82
C THR A 120 -2.01 -16.17 8.88
N VAL A 121 -2.46 -16.69 7.74
CA VAL A 121 -3.06 -18.02 7.66
C VAL A 121 -2.03 -19.11 7.98
N ASN A 122 -0.80 -18.96 7.55
CA ASN A 122 0.26 -19.93 7.77
C ASN A 122 0.84 -19.88 9.19
N THR A 123 0.85 -18.70 9.80
CA THR A 123 1.41 -18.53 11.16
C THR A 123 0.41 -18.88 12.25
N PHE A 124 -0.87 -18.55 12.07
CA PHE A 124 -1.92 -18.79 13.06
C PHE A 124 -2.83 -19.92 12.60
N LEU A 125 -2.66 -21.12 13.15
CA LEU A 125 -3.41 -22.31 12.73
C LEU A 125 -4.85 -22.29 13.23
N SER A 126 -5.10 -21.73 14.42
CA SER A 126 -6.42 -21.66 15.04
C SER A 126 -7.24 -20.50 14.49
N THR A 127 -8.50 -20.74 14.16
CA THR A 127 -9.46 -19.69 13.76
C THR A 127 -9.61 -18.62 14.84
N LYS A 128 -9.57 -19.01 16.12
CA LYS A 128 -9.66 -18.08 17.25
C LYS A 128 -8.47 -17.11 17.28
N GLU A 129 -7.25 -17.61 17.07
CA GLU A 129 -6.05 -16.79 17.03
C GLU A 129 -6.08 -15.82 15.82
N ARG A 130 -6.47 -16.31 14.64
CA ARG A 130 -6.64 -15.45 13.44
C ARG A 130 -7.62 -14.31 13.70
N THR A 131 -8.77 -14.63 14.32
CA THR A 131 -9.78 -13.62 14.65
C THR A 131 -9.21 -12.58 15.62
N GLN A 132 -8.50 -13.02 16.67
CA GLN A 132 -7.89 -12.11 17.65
C GLN A 132 -6.84 -11.19 17.00
N VAL A 133 -5.95 -11.74 16.17
CA VAL A 133 -4.93 -10.95 15.45
C VAL A 133 -5.57 -9.95 14.51
N THR A 134 -6.61 -10.36 13.78
CA THR A 134 -7.35 -9.47 12.88
C THR A 134 -8.06 -8.35 13.64
N MET A 135 -8.69 -8.67 14.77
CA MET A 135 -9.34 -7.67 15.63
C MET A 135 -8.35 -6.64 16.17
N ILE A 136 -7.23 -7.11 16.75
CA ILE A 136 -6.16 -6.22 17.25
C ILE A 136 -5.61 -5.36 16.11
N GLY A 137 -5.35 -5.95 14.95
CA GLY A 137 -4.92 -5.24 13.75
C GLY A 137 -5.91 -4.16 13.32
N SER A 138 -7.21 -4.44 13.36
CA SER A 138 -8.26 -3.47 13.02
C SER A 138 -8.26 -2.28 13.99
N TYR A 139 -8.17 -2.53 15.29
CA TYR A 139 -8.07 -1.45 16.29
C TYR A 139 -6.81 -0.61 16.10
N LEU A 140 -5.65 -1.24 15.86
CA LEU A 140 -4.41 -0.52 15.61
C LEU A 140 -4.44 0.29 14.30
N ASN A 141 -5.26 -0.08 13.33
CA ASN A 141 -5.43 0.66 12.08
C ASN A 141 -6.37 1.87 12.22
N MET A 142 -7.22 1.92 13.25
CA MET A 142 -8.17 3.03 13.43
C MET A 142 -7.45 4.36 13.66
N LEU A 143 -6.39 4.39 14.48
CA LEU A 143 -5.68 5.63 14.79
C LEU A 143 -4.96 6.21 13.55
N PRO A 144 -4.14 5.46 12.80
CA PRO A 144 -3.54 5.95 11.57
C PRO A 144 -4.56 6.34 10.50
N ALA A 145 -5.68 5.60 10.39
CA ALA A 145 -6.75 5.95 9.47
C ALA A 145 -7.40 7.29 9.83
N PHE A 146 -7.67 7.52 11.11
CA PHE A 146 -8.19 8.78 11.60
C PHE A 146 -7.23 9.95 11.35
N LEU A 147 -5.96 9.81 11.71
CA LEU A 147 -4.92 10.81 11.47
C LEU A 147 -4.73 11.07 9.97
N GLY A 148 -4.66 10.01 9.16
CA GLY A 148 -4.54 10.13 7.70
C GLY A 148 -5.71 10.85 7.05
N GLY A 149 -6.93 10.71 7.61
CA GLY A 149 -8.12 11.44 7.15
C GLY A 149 -8.16 12.89 7.59
N MET A 150 -7.57 13.23 8.75
CA MET A 150 -7.53 14.61 9.25
C MET A 150 -6.48 15.48 8.57
N ILE A 151 -5.34 14.90 8.21
CA ILE A 151 -4.24 15.63 7.54
C ILE A 151 -4.73 16.39 6.30
N PRO A 152 -5.46 15.77 5.34
CA PRO A 152 -5.98 16.47 4.18
C PRO A 152 -6.91 17.62 4.53
N ILE A 153 -7.79 17.42 5.51
CA ILE A 153 -8.76 18.46 5.91
C ILE A 153 -8.04 19.72 6.35
N TRP A 154 -7.03 19.59 7.20
CA TRP A 154 -6.25 20.72 7.69
C TRP A 154 -5.53 21.46 6.56
N PHE A 155 -4.90 20.72 5.65
CA PHE A 155 -4.09 21.31 4.59
C PHE A 155 -4.90 21.89 3.44
N PHE A 156 -6.08 21.37 3.15
CA PHE A 156 -6.94 21.92 2.10
C PHE A 156 -7.89 23.03 2.57
N THR A 157 -8.00 23.25 3.88
CA THR A 157 -8.79 24.37 4.44
C THR A 157 -7.95 25.58 4.82
N GLY A 158 -6.61 25.47 4.85
CA GLY A 158 -5.67 26.54 5.17
C GLY A 158 -4.93 27.07 3.95
N ASP A 159 -4.32 28.26 4.09
CA ASP A 159 -3.49 28.90 3.05
C ASP A 159 -2.08 28.30 3.01
N PHE A 160 -1.99 27.03 2.73
CA PHE A 160 -0.70 26.33 2.63
C PHE A 160 -0.17 26.33 1.21
N SER A 161 1.11 26.63 1.07
CA SER A 161 1.80 26.54 -0.21
C SER A 161 1.92 25.08 -0.67
N ARG A 162 1.99 24.86 -1.99
CA ARG A 162 2.20 23.52 -2.56
C ARG A 162 3.39 22.79 -1.95
N MET A 163 4.50 23.48 -1.67
CA MET A 163 5.68 22.86 -1.06
C MET A 163 5.43 22.38 0.36
N GLN A 164 4.62 23.09 1.14
CA GLN A 164 4.21 22.65 2.48
C GLN A 164 3.32 21.42 2.41
N LEU A 165 2.37 21.37 1.46
CA LEU A 165 1.54 20.18 1.21
C LEU A 165 2.41 18.97 0.86
N ILE A 166 3.32 19.10 -0.09
CA ILE A 166 4.25 18.04 -0.48
C ILE A 166 5.09 17.58 0.72
N GLY A 167 5.62 18.50 1.51
CA GLY A 167 6.44 18.19 2.68
C GLY A 167 5.68 17.37 3.72
N VAL A 168 4.46 17.78 4.06
CA VAL A 168 3.64 17.08 5.07
C VAL A 168 3.16 15.72 4.58
N PHE A 169 2.68 15.63 3.34
CA PHE A 169 2.26 14.34 2.78
C PHE A 169 3.45 13.38 2.65
N THR A 170 4.60 13.84 2.16
CA THR A 170 5.82 13.02 2.10
C THR A 170 6.25 12.56 3.48
N GLY A 171 6.25 13.45 4.48
CA GLY A 171 6.58 13.10 5.87
C GLY A 171 5.63 12.06 6.47
N ALA A 172 4.32 12.22 6.26
CA ALA A 172 3.31 11.27 6.74
C ALA A 172 3.42 9.90 6.04
N ILE A 173 3.69 9.89 4.73
CA ILE A 173 3.92 8.66 3.96
C ILE A 173 5.17 7.94 4.46
N LEU A 174 6.29 8.65 4.60
CA LEU A 174 7.54 8.09 5.11
C LEU A 174 7.39 7.54 6.53
N LEU A 175 6.65 8.23 7.40
CA LEU A 175 6.34 7.74 8.73
C LEU A 175 5.53 6.44 8.67
N GLY A 176 4.50 6.40 7.83
CA GLY A 176 3.68 5.20 7.64
C GLY A 176 4.49 4.01 7.13
N LEU A 177 5.35 4.22 6.14
CA LEU A 177 6.24 3.19 5.61
C LEU A 177 7.25 2.71 6.65
N PHE A 178 7.83 3.64 7.41
CA PHE A 178 8.78 3.33 8.47
C PHE A 178 8.17 2.51 9.61
N LEU A 179 6.95 2.86 10.05
CA LEU A 179 6.22 2.09 11.06
C LEU A 179 5.89 0.67 10.56
N THR A 180 5.51 0.55 9.28
CA THR A 180 5.26 -0.76 8.67
C THR A 180 6.55 -1.58 8.59
N TRP A 181 7.67 -0.95 8.25
CA TRP A 181 8.96 -1.59 8.13
C TRP A 181 9.53 -2.06 9.48
N ILE A 182 9.47 -1.23 10.54
CA ILE A 182 9.90 -1.61 11.90
C ILE A 182 9.12 -2.82 12.43
N GLY A 183 7.81 -2.86 12.22
CA GLY A 183 6.97 -3.95 12.69
C GLY A 183 7.37 -5.33 12.17
N GLN A 184 8.16 -5.40 11.10
CA GLN A 184 8.59 -6.66 10.49
C GLN A 184 9.86 -7.25 11.12
N PHE A 185 10.64 -6.48 11.87
CA PHE A 185 11.86 -6.99 12.47
C PHE A 185 11.61 -7.99 13.60
N SER A 186 10.46 -7.90 14.25
CA SER A 186 10.06 -8.77 15.34
C SER A 186 9.34 -10.04 14.90
N VAL A 187 9.10 -10.20 13.59
CA VAL A 187 8.27 -11.29 13.06
C VAL A 187 9.13 -12.25 12.24
N ARG A 188 8.92 -13.56 12.47
CA ARG A 188 9.56 -14.65 11.71
C ARG A 188 8.48 -15.59 11.17
N GLU A 189 8.72 -16.16 10.00
CA GLU A 189 7.88 -17.24 9.48
C GLU A 189 8.31 -18.56 10.11
N ASP A 190 7.31 -19.39 10.47
CA ASP A 190 7.58 -20.73 11.04
C ASP A 190 8.03 -21.68 9.91
N GLU A 191 9.24 -22.23 10.07
CA GLU A 191 9.82 -23.17 9.11
C GLU A 191 9.12 -24.53 9.14
N THR A 192 8.55 -24.91 10.27
CA THR A 192 7.93 -26.26 10.46
C THR A 192 6.76 -26.47 9.52
N PHE A 193 5.97 -25.44 9.26
CA PHE A 193 4.85 -25.51 8.32
C PHE A 193 5.31 -25.83 6.89
N TYR A 194 6.39 -25.22 6.44
CA TYR A 194 6.91 -25.43 5.08
C TYR A 194 7.60 -26.78 4.93
N HIS A 195 8.26 -27.29 5.94
CA HIS A 195 8.82 -28.63 5.95
C HIS A 195 7.72 -29.70 5.90
N ALA A 196 6.62 -29.51 6.61
CA ALA A 196 5.48 -30.41 6.54
C ALA A 196 4.84 -30.46 5.14
N LEU A 197 4.74 -29.29 4.46
CA LEU A 197 4.24 -29.24 3.08
C LEU A 197 5.19 -29.90 2.07
N GLN A 198 6.50 -29.78 2.25
CA GLN A 198 7.48 -30.42 1.37
C GLN A 198 7.44 -31.96 1.49
N VAL A 199 7.21 -32.48 2.70
CA VAL A 199 7.05 -33.91 2.93
C VAL A 199 5.76 -34.46 2.29
N THR A 200 4.67 -33.67 2.30
CA THR A 200 3.40 -34.05 1.69
C THR A 200 3.34 -33.85 0.18
N SER A 201 4.13 -32.94 -0.37
CA SER A 201 4.22 -32.69 -1.83
C SER A 201 5.28 -33.53 -2.55
N GLY A 202 6.06 -34.27 -1.83
CA GLY A 202 7.09 -35.19 -2.35
C GLY A 202 6.57 -36.61 -2.63
N LEU A 203 5.24 -36.76 -2.81
CA LEU A 203 4.57 -37.99 -3.29
C LEU A 203 4.23 -37.87 -4.77
#